data_5025c10502782b596d31f0594f2eb8e9
#
_entry.id   5025c10502782b596d31f0594f2eb8e9
#
_cell.length_a   1.000
_cell.length_b   1.000
_cell.length_c   1.000
_cell.angle_alpha   90.00
_cell.angle_beta   90.00
_cell.angle_gamma   90.00
#
_symmetry.space_group_name_H-M   'P 1'
#
loop_
_entity.id
_entity.type
_entity.pdbx_description
1 polymer ?
#
loop_
_entity_poly.entity_id
_entity_poly.type
_entity_poly.pdbx_seq_one_letter_code
_entity_poly.pdbx_strand_id
1 'polypeptide(L)'
;MISRHWCGIAQPAAADRYVAHLREETFPKISRIAGFVDAKILRRTVADGVEFRIVTTWTSFEAIREFAGEDLATAVVPEQVQAMMVSYDRTVDHYEVIE
;
A
#
# COMPACT_ATOMS: atom_id res chain seq x y z
N MET A 1 -7.51 8.94 -13.68
CA MET A 1 -6.74 8.60 -12.46
C MET A 1 -7.21 7.29 -11.89
N ILE A 2 -6.27 6.52 -11.39
CA ILE A 2 -6.55 5.21 -10.79
C ILE A 2 -6.15 5.26 -9.32
N SER A 3 -7.03 4.79 -8.44
CA SER A 3 -6.76 4.66 -7.00
C SER A 3 -6.54 3.18 -6.69
N ARG A 4 -5.39 2.86 -6.11
CA ARG A 4 -4.99 1.50 -5.74
C ARG A 4 -5.07 1.35 -4.22
N HIS A 5 -5.83 0.37 -3.76
CA HIS A 5 -6.13 0.15 -2.34
C HIS A 5 -5.61 -1.19 -1.85
N TRP A 6 -4.91 -1.16 -0.74
CA TRP A 6 -4.44 -2.36 -0.05
C TRP A 6 -4.79 -2.26 1.43
N CYS A 7 -5.08 -3.40 2.06
CA CYS A 7 -5.42 -3.44 3.47
C CYS A 7 -4.63 -4.54 4.17
N GLY A 8 -4.19 -4.24 5.39
CA GLY A 8 -3.52 -5.19 6.25
C GLY A 8 -3.71 -4.83 7.70
N ILE A 9 -3.59 -5.81 8.59
CA ILE A 9 -3.68 -5.59 10.04
C ILE A 9 -2.29 -5.86 10.60
N ALA A 10 -1.67 -4.81 11.15
CA ALA A 10 -0.35 -4.90 11.77
C ALA A 10 -0.46 -5.32 13.23
N GLN A 11 0.56 -6.02 13.70
CA GLN A 11 0.71 -6.28 15.13
C GLN A 11 0.82 -4.92 15.84
N PRO A 12 0.19 -4.75 17.00
CA PRO A 12 0.23 -3.45 17.70
C PRO A 12 1.65 -2.92 17.90
N ALA A 13 2.58 -3.80 18.28
CA ALA A 13 3.97 -3.42 18.51
C ALA A 13 4.74 -3.06 17.24
N ALA A 14 4.22 -3.42 16.07
CA ALA A 14 4.87 -3.17 14.78
C ALA A 14 4.25 -2.01 14.02
N ALA A 15 3.12 -1.47 14.46
CA ALA A 15 2.36 -0.47 13.70
C ALA A 15 3.20 0.75 13.35
N ASP A 16 3.94 1.32 14.31
CA ASP A 16 4.76 2.49 14.05
C ASP A 16 5.96 2.19 13.15
N ARG A 17 6.52 0.99 13.24
CA ARG A 17 7.60 0.56 12.35
C ARG A 17 7.10 0.43 10.92
N TYR A 18 5.85 -0.02 10.74
CA TYR A 18 5.27 -0.12 9.42
C TYR A 18 5.08 1.27 8.79
N VAL A 19 4.60 2.25 9.57
CA VAL A 19 4.50 3.63 9.08
C VAL A 19 5.87 4.15 8.67
N ALA A 20 6.89 3.91 9.49
CA ALA A 20 8.26 4.32 9.17
C ALA A 20 8.77 3.66 7.88
N HIS A 21 8.49 2.37 7.70
CA HIS A 21 8.85 1.64 6.49
C HIS A 21 8.22 2.28 5.24
N LEU A 22 6.93 2.62 5.30
CA LEU A 22 6.25 3.26 4.18
C LEU A 22 6.87 4.62 3.84
N ARG A 23 7.14 5.44 4.85
CA ARG A 23 7.66 6.78 4.68
C ARG A 23 9.13 6.83 4.24
N GLU A 24 9.92 5.89 4.72
CA GLU A 24 11.37 5.91 4.49
C GLU A 24 11.80 5.06 3.31
N GLU A 25 11.05 4.04 2.96
CA GLU A 25 11.44 3.09 1.90
C GLU A 25 10.44 3.02 0.76
N THR A 26 9.18 2.72 1.04
CA THR A 26 8.19 2.47 -0.02
C THR A 26 7.83 3.73 -0.79
N PHE A 27 7.39 4.78 -0.09
CA PHE A 27 6.91 6.00 -0.76
C PHE A 27 8.00 6.75 -1.51
N PRO A 28 9.22 6.89 -0.98
CA PRO A 28 10.28 7.50 -1.77
C PRO A 28 10.57 6.74 -3.06
N LYS A 29 10.50 5.42 -3.01
CA LYS A 29 10.76 4.57 -4.17
C LYS A 29 9.67 4.72 -5.23
N ILE A 30 8.41 4.61 -4.86
CA ILE A 30 7.31 4.69 -5.83
C ILE A 30 7.06 6.12 -6.32
N SER A 31 7.41 7.13 -5.53
CA SER A 31 7.24 8.53 -5.93
C SER A 31 8.12 8.91 -7.12
N ARG A 32 9.12 8.12 -7.43
CA ARG A 32 10.00 8.34 -8.60
C ARG A 32 9.40 7.82 -9.90
N ILE A 33 8.34 7.04 -9.81
CA ILE A 33 7.71 6.46 -10.99
C ILE A 33 6.87 7.52 -11.69
N ALA A 34 7.08 7.69 -12.99
CA ALA A 34 6.26 8.62 -13.77
C ALA A 34 4.80 8.15 -13.72
N GLY A 35 3.90 9.07 -13.38
CA GLY A 35 2.48 8.74 -13.24
C GLY A 35 2.03 8.50 -11.80
N PHE A 36 2.95 8.42 -10.84
CA PHE A 36 2.57 8.42 -9.44
C PHE A 36 2.04 9.81 -9.05
N VAL A 37 0.92 9.87 -8.32
CA VAL A 37 0.31 11.13 -7.91
C VAL A 37 0.47 11.37 -6.42
N ASP A 38 -0.07 10.49 -5.59
CA ASP A 38 0.07 10.60 -4.13
C ASP A 38 -0.15 9.26 -3.43
N ALA A 39 0.14 9.26 -2.13
CA ALA A 39 -0.07 8.12 -1.26
C ALA A 39 -0.66 8.59 0.06
N LYS A 40 -1.59 7.79 0.60
CA LYS A 40 -2.21 8.04 1.90
C LYS A 40 -2.12 6.81 2.77
N ILE A 41 -1.84 7.02 4.04
CA ILE A 41 -1.86 5.98 5.06
C ILE A 41 -3.08 6.24 5.94
N LEU A 42 -4.03 5.32 5.93
CA LEU A 42 -5.18 5.38 6.83
C LEU A 42 -5.03 4.23 7.83
N ARG A 43 -5.27 4.51 9.11
CA ARG A 43 -5.20 3.44 10.11
C ARG A 43 -6.25 3.62 11.19
N ARG A 44 -6.62 2.49 11.79
CA ARG A 44 -7.50 2.47 12.96
C ARG A 44 -7.19 1.25 13.81
N THR A 45 -7.45 1.37 15.12
CA THR A 45 -7.30 0.24 16.03
C THR A 45 -8.47 -0.72 15.84
N VAL A 46 -8.18 -2.01 15.74
CA VAL A 46 -9.17 -3.08 15.65
C VAL A 46 -8.87 -4.13 16.73
N ALA A 47 -9.70 -5.15 16.83
CA ALA A 47 -9.54 -6.17 17.87
C ALA A 47 -8.18 -6.86 17.83
N ASP A 48 -7.69 -7.17 16.63
CA ASP A 48 -6.47 -7.96 16.43
C ASP A 48 -5.20 -7.13 16.31
N GLY A 49 -5.31 -5.82 16.24
CA GLY A 49 -4.14 -4.96 16.05
C GLY A 49 -4.50 -3.60 15.48
N VAL A 50 -3.70 -3.14 14.51
CA VAL A 50 -3.91 -1.87 13.85
C VAL A 50 -4.16 -2.12 12.36
N GLU A 51 -5.37 -1.82 11.92
CA GLU A 51 -5.72 -1.95 10.52
C GLU A 51 -5.17 -0.77 9.73
N PHE A 52 -4.47 -1.08 8.65
CA PHE A 52 -3.95 -0.09 7.71
C PHE A 52 -4.65 -0.23 6.37
N ARG A 53 -5.00 0.91 5.80
CA ARG A 53 -5.44 0.99 4.42
C ARG A 53 -4.50 1.93 3.72
N ILE A 54 -3.81 1.41 2.70
CA ILE A 54 -2.83 2.18 1.92
C ILE A 54 -3.48 2.51 0.60
N VAL A 55 -3.59 3.79 0.30
CA VAL A 55 -4.24 4.29 -0.91
C VAL A 55 -3.23 5.07 -1.70
N THR A 56 -2.90 4.58 -2.90
CA THR A 56 -2.00 5.28 -3.82
C THR A 56 -2.77 5.68 -5.07
N THR A 57 -2.48 6.85 -5.60
CA THR A 57 -3.16 7.38 -6.79
C THR A 57 -2.17 7.49 -7.93
N TRP A 58 -2.59 7.10 -9.12
CA TRP A 58 -1.75 6.97 -10.32
C TRP A 58 -2.48 7.52 -11.54
N THR A 59 -1.74 7.99 -12.51
CA THR A 59 -2.33 8.50 -13.76
C THR A 59 -2.81 7.38 -14.67
N SER A 60 -2.22 6.18 -14.58
CA SER A 60 -2.54 5.07 -15.48
C SER A 60 -2.16 3.72 -14.89
N PHE A 61 -2.71 2.65 -15.45
CA PHE A 61 -2.29 1.30 -15.10
C PHE A 61 -0.86 1.00 -15.52
N GLU A 62 -0.37 1.64 -16.57
CA GLU A 62 1.01 1.48 -17.02
C GLU A 62 1.99 1.95 -15.95
N ALA A 63 1.68 3.06 -15.29
CA ALA A 63 2.49 3.57 -14.19
C ALA A 63 2.51 2.57 -13.02
N ILE A 64 1.34 1.99 -12.70
CA ILE A 64 1.25 0.98 -11.64
C ILE A 64 2.09 -0.25 -11.98
N ARG A 65 2.15 -0.63 -13.25
CA ARG A 65 2.92 -1.79 -13.69
C ARG A 65 4.40 -1.65 -13.38
N GLU A 66 4.93 -0.45 -13.41
CA GLU A 66 6.33 -0.18 -13.04
C GLU A 66 6.60 -0.57 -11.59
N PHE A 67 5.59 -0.46 -10.72
CA PHE A 67 5.71 -0.82 -9.31
C PHE A 67 5.32 -2.28 -9.05
N ALA A 68 4.18 -2.70 -9.57
CA ALA A 68 3.55 -3.97 -9.21
C ALA A 68 3.90 -5.13 -10.15
N GLY A 69 4.47 -4.86 -11.32
CA GLY A 69 4.73 -5.88 -12.32
C GLY A 69 3.50 -6.17 -13.17
N GLU A 70 3.54 -7.24 -13.92
CA GLU A 70 2.48 -7.57 -14.90
C GLU A 70 1.14 -7.92 -14.25
N ASP A 71 1.17 -8.57 -13.10
CA ASP A 71 -0.06 -8.90 -12.36
C ASP A 71 -0.42 -7.76 -11.43
N LEU A 72 -1.21 -6.82 -11.93
CA LEU A 72 -1.57 -5.61 -11.19
C LEU A 72 -2.42 -5.89 -9.96
N ALA A 73 -3.15 -6.99 -9.94
CA ALA A 73 -4.03 -7.32 -8.81
C ALA A 73 -3.27 -7.89 -7.61
N THR A 74 -2.03 -8.33 -7.80
CA THR A 74 -1.23 -8.89 -6.71
C THR A 74 -0.62 -7.76 -5.88
N ALA A 75 -0.77 -7.86 -4.57
CA ALA A 75 -0.17 -6.90 -3.64
C ALA A 75 1.35 -7.06 -3.59
N VAL A 76 2.05 -5.94 -3.46
CA VAL A 76 3.50 -5.94 -3.26
C VAL A 76 3.76 -5.85 -1.77
N VAL A 77 4.02 -6.99 -1.12
CA VAL A 77 4.21 -7.08 0.32
C VAL A 77 5.57 -7.72 0.61
N PRO A 78 6.63 -6.90 0.84
CA PRO A 78 7.96 -7.43 1.15
C PRO A 78 7.95 -8.31 2.41
N GLU A 79 8.89 -9.24 2.49
CA GLU A 79 9.00 -10.15 3.63
C GLU A 79 9.02 -9.42 4.97
N GLN A 80 9.77 -8.32 5.05
CA GLN A 80 9.85 -7.56 6.29
C GLN A 80 8.50 -6.95 6.70
N VAL A 81 7.64 -6.62 5.74
CA VAL A 81 6.28 -6.14 6.02
C VAL A 81 5.40 -7.30 6.45
N GLN A 82 5.53 -8.46 5.81
CA GLN A 82 4.78 -9.66 6.21
C GLN A 82 5.02 -9.99 7.68
N ALA A 83 6.26 -9.83 8.14
CA ALA A 83 6.62 -10.11 9.54
C ALA A 83 5.98 -9.13 10.53
N MET A 84 5.56 -7.96 10.08
CA MET A 84 4.88 -6.96 10.91
C MET A 84 3.37 -7.16 11.00
N MET A 85 2.80 -8.01 10.14
CA MET A 85 1.35 -8.15 9.99
C MET A 85 0.80 -9.34 10.77
N VAL A 86 -0.41 -9.17 11.30
CA VAL A 86 -1.24 -10.26 11.79
C VAL A 86 -1.87 -10.97 10.59
N SER A 87 -2.42 -10.15 9.69
CA SER A 87 -2.98 -10.62 8.42
C SER A 87 -2.92 -9.49 7.40
N TYR A 88 -2.98 -9.82 6.13
CA TYR A 88 -2.96 -8.81 5.08
C TYR A 88 -3.55 -9.37 3.80
N ASP A 89 -4.04 -8.47 2.95
CA ASP A 89 -4.58 -8.85 1.66
C ASP A 89 -3.45 -9.18 0.69
N ARG A 90 -3.60 -10.28 -0.03
CA ARG A 90 -2.64 -10.70 -1.06
C ARG A 90 -2.93 -10.03 -2.40
N THR A 91 -4.10 -9.42 -2.52
CA THR A 91 -4.52 -8.71 -3.70
C THR A 91 -4.89 -7.29 -3.34
N VAL A 92 -4.98 -6.43 -4.35
CA VAL A 92 -5.37 -5.04 -4.21
C VAL A 92 -6.59 -4.76 -5.06
N ASP A 93 -7.29 -3.67 -4.74
CA ASP A 93 -8.42 -3.19 -5.53
C ASP A 93 -8.01 -1.91 -6.25
N HIS A 94 -8.45 -1.78 -7.50
CA HIS A 94 -8.25 -0.57 -8.26
C HIS A 94 -9.59 0.08 -8.56
N TYR A 95 -9.63 1.39 -8.43
CA TYR A 95 -10.82 2.19 -8.68
C TYR A 95 -10.49 3.31 -9.64
N GLU A 96 -11.42 3.60 -10.53
CA GLU A 96 -11.35 4.80 -11.33
C GLU A 96 -11.78 5.99 -10.46
N VAL A 97 -10.95 7.04 -10.43
CA VAL A 97 -11.28 8.24 -9.65
C VAL A 97 -12.15 9.14 -10.52
N ILE A 98 -13.39 9.35 -10.10
CA ILE A 98 -14.31 10.21 -10.84
C ILE A 98 -14.18 11.65 -10.39
N GLU A 99 -14.05 11.89 -9.10
CA GLU A 99 -13.89 13.25 -8.57
C GLU A 99 -13.23 13.25 -7.22
#